data_88c58390756d548c28f68d20301a9da5
#
_entry.id   88c58390756d548c28f68d20301a9da5
#
_cell.length_a   1.000
_cell.length_b   1.000
_cell.length_c   1.000
_cell.angle_alpha   90.00
_cell.angle_beta   90.00
_cell.angle_gamma   90.00
#
_symmetry.space_group_name_H-M   'P 1'
#
loop_
_entity.id
_entity.type
_entity.pdbx_description
1 polymer ?
#
loop_
_entity_poly.entity_id
_entity_poly.type
_entity_poly.pdbx_seq_one_letter_code
_entity_poly.pdbx_strand_id
1 'polypeptide(L)'
;MKQVEHTNDERAMLQLVRHPFLVNLWGTFQDSKNLYMVMDFIEGGELFSLLRKSQRFPNAVGKFYAAEVVLAINYLHSLDIIYRDLKPENLLLDRHGHIKITDFGFAKKVPDITWTLCGTPDYLAPEVVASKGYNKSVDWYNLACPAKFG
;
A
#
# COMPACT_ATOMS: atom_id res chain seq x y z
N MET A 1 -4.23 10.85 20.66
CA MET A 1 -3.75 9.48 20.98
C MET A 1 -3.79 8.56 19.77
N LYS A 2 -4.90 8.36 19.06
CA LYS A 2 -4.96 7.44 17.87
C LYS A 2 -3.98 7.78 16.73
N GLN A 3 -3.73 9.06 16.41
CA GLN A 3 -2.80 9.44 15.34
C GLN A 3 -1.33 9.09 15.67
N VAL A 4 -0.92 9.23 16.92
CA VAL A 4 0.46 8.87 17.35
C VAL A 4 0.69 7.37 17.25
N GLU A 5 -0.33 6.57 17.58
CA GLU A 5 -0.29 5.12 17.50
C GLU A 5 -0.16 4.66 16.04
N HIS A 6 -0.97 5.19 15.13
CA HIS A 6 -0.88 4.90 13.69
C HIS A 6 0.48 5.28 13.07
N THR A 7 1.04 6.43 13.45
CA THR A 7 2.35 6.86 12.95
C THR A 7 3.48 5.93 13.43
N ASN A 8 3.39 5.45 14.67
CA ASN A 8 4.36 4.49 15.19
C ASN A 8 4.23 3.12 14.51
N ASP A 9 3.01 2.68 14.23
CA ASP A 9 2.74 1.43 13.51
C ASP A 9 3.28 1.51 12.08
N GLU A 10 3.03 2.61 11.38
CA GLU A 10 3.56 2.86 10.04
C GLU A 10 5.10 2.81 10.02
N ARG A 11 5.74 3.52 10.95
CA ARG A 11 7.20 3.47 11.12
C ARG A 11 7.70 2.05 11.33
N ALA A 12 7.06 1.32 12.23
CA ALA A 12 7.45 -0.05 12.55
C ALA A 12 7.35 -0.97 11.33
N MET A 13 6.30 -0.83 10.51
CA MET A 13 6.14 -1.59 9.27
C MET A 13 7.20 -1.20 8.22
N LEU A 14 7.43 0.09 8.01
CA LEU A 14 8.43 0.58 7.07
C LEU A 14 9.86 0.16 7.42
N GLN A 15 10.18 -0.01 8.70
CA GLN A 15 11.48 -0.52 9.14
C GLN A 15 11.71 -2.00 8.83
N LEU A 16 10.63 -2.79 8.67
CA LEU A 16 10.71 -4.23 8.39
C LEU A 16 10.83 -4.56 6.90
N VAL A 17 10.49 -3.61 6.02
CA VAL A 17 10.34 -3.89 4.60
C VAL A 17 11.42 -3.19 3.77
N ARG A 18 11.89 -3.89 2.73
CA ARG A 18 12.77 -3.33 1.70
C ARG A 18 12.53 -4.05 0.39
N HIS A 19 11.97 -3.34 -0.58
CA HIS A 19 11.62 -3.91 -1.89
C HIS A 19 11.68 -2.82 -2.97
N PRO A 20 12.05 -3.14 -4.22
CA PRO A 20 12.13 -2.17 -5.31
C PRO A 20 10.82 -1.42 -5.59
N PHE A 21 9.66 -2.05 -5.34
CA PHE A 21 8.34 -1.48 -5.59
C PHE A 21 7.62 -1.00 -4.32
N LEU A 22 8.35 -0.85 -3.21
CA LEU A 22 7.87 -0.20 -1.99
C LEU A 22 8.70 1.06 -1.72
N VAL A 23 8.08 2.08 -1.14
CA VAL A 23 8.81 3.23 -0.60
C VAL A 23 9.72 2.78 0.53
N ASN A 24 10.99 3.20 0.53
CA ASN A 24 11.94 2.83 1.56
C ASN A 24 12.04 3.92 2.63
N LEU A 25 12.17 3.48 3.88
CA LEU A 25 12.51 4.33 5.01
C LEU A 25 14.02 4.32 5.24
N TRP A 26 14.65 5.48 5.13
CA TRP A 26 16.09 5.65 5.34
C TRP A 26 16.47 5.90 6.80
N GLY A 27 15.58 6.52 7.54
CA GLY A 27 15.80 6.79 8.95
C GLY A 27 14.66 7.55 9.59
N THR A 28 14.70 7.62 10.92
CA THR A 28 13.74 8.38 11.71
C THR A 28 14.46 9.18 12.78
N PHE A 29 13.93 10.34 13.08
CA PHE A 29 14.33 11.13 14.24
C PHE A 29 13.10 11.85 14.81
N GLN A 30 13.20 12.34 16.04
CA GLN A 30 12.08 13.00 16.69
C GLN A 30 12.56 14.17 17.54
N ASP A 31 11.70 15.16 17.69
CA ASP A 31 11.80 16.21 18.70
C ASP A 31 10.68 16.06 19.75
N SER A 32 10.47 17.08 20.57
CA SER A 32 9.46 17.05 21.62
C SER A 32 8.01 17.02 21.11
N LYS A 33 7.77 17.31 19.82
CA LYS A 33 6.43 17.47 19.23
C LYS A 33 6.20 16.58 18.01
N ASN A 34 7.25 16.24 17.26
CA ASN A 34 7.14 15.62 15.94
C ASN A 34 8.02 14.37 15.82
N LEU A 35 7.52 13.39 15.08
CA LEU A 35 8.30 12.29 14.53
C LEU A 35 8.59 12.60 13.06
N TYR A 36 9.85 12.45 12.65
CA TYR A 36 10.30 12.65 11.28
C TYR A 36 10.69 11.32 10.67
N MET A 37 10.19 11.05 9.48
CA MET A 37 10.54 9.88 8.68
C MET A 37 11.21 10.35 7.39
N VAL A 38 12.45 9.92 7.15
CA VAL A 38 13.19 10.19 5.91
C VAL A 38 12.98 9.02 4.98
N MET A 39 12.30 9.26 3.87
CA MET A 39 11.89 8.23 2.91
C MET A 39 12.34 8.57 1.49
N ASP A 40 12.23 7.59 0.57
CA ASP A 40 12.42 7.85 -0.85
C ASP A 40 11.53 9.02 -1.30
N PHE A 41 12.10 9.92 -2.10
CA PHE A 41 11.32 10.92 -2.83
C PHE A 41 10.91 10.34 -4.18
N ILE A 42 9.61 10.23 -4.44
CA ILE A 42 9.05 9.63 -5.65
C ILE A 42 8.47 10.74 -6.53
N GLU A 43 9.14 11.03 -7.64
CA GLU A 43 8.92 12.24 -8.43
C GLU A 43 7.93 12.10 -9.61
N GLY A 44 7.56 10.87 -10.00
CA GLY A 44 6.70 10.62 -11.16
C GLY A 44 5.20 10.82 -10.92
N GLY A 45 4.80 11.17 -9.69
CA GLY A 45 3.40 11.40 -9.32
C GLY A 45 2.61 10.12 -9.12
N GLU A 46 1.30 10.26 -8.99
CA GLU A 46 0.37 9.15 -8.73
C GLU A 46 0.00 8.42 -10.02
N LEU A 47 -0.02 7.07 -9.97
CA LEU A 47 -0.56 6.23 -11.05
C LEU A 47 -2.01 6.60 -11.39
N PHE A 48 -2.79 6.98 -10.38
CA PHE A 48 -4.17 7.43 -10.54
C PHE A 48 -4.27 8.67 -11.44
N SER A 49 -3.37 9.62 -11.32
CA SER A 49 -3.34 10.81 -12.17
C SER A 49 -3.04 10.46 -13.63
N LEU A 50 -2.15 9.49 -13.85
CA LEU A 50 -1.85 8.97 -15.18
C LEU A 50 -3.07 8.23 -15.78
N LEU A 51 -3.73 7.38 -14.98
CA LEU A 51 -4.93 6.66 -15.39
C LEU A 51 -6.07 7.62 -15.78
N ARG A 52 -6.30 8.67 -14.97
CA ARG A 52 -7.33 9.69 -15.28
C ARG A 52 -7.07 10.42 -16.61
N LYS A 53 -5.81 10.74 -16.90
CA LYS A 53 -5.44 11.37 -18.18
C LYS A 53 -5.63 10.43 -19.37
N SER A 54 -5.32 9.17 -19.19
CA SER A 54 -5.39 8.14 -20.24
C SER A 54 -6.79 7.53 -20.39
N GLN A 55 -7.72 7.83 -19.45
CA GLN A 55 -9.03 7.23 -19.28
C GLN A 55 -8.99 5.73 -18.97
N ARG A 56 -8.18 4.98 -19.69
CA ARG A 56 -7.87 3.57 -19.41
C ARG A 56 -6.46 3.25 -19.91
N PHE A 57 -5.85 2.23 -19.33
CA PHE A 57 -4.58 1.72 -19.82
C PHE A 57 -4.78 0.67 -20.93
N PRO A 58 -3.91 0.65 -21.95
CA PRO A 58 -3.79 -0.53 -22.80
C PRO A 58 -3.49 -1.77 -21.94
N ASN A 59 -3.99 -2.93 -22.37
CA ASN A 59 -3.85 -4.19 -21.62
C ASN A 59 -2.40 -4.49 -21.22
N ALA A 60 -1.43 -4.25 -22.11
CA ALA A 60 -0.01 -4.46 -21.81
C ALA A 60 0.48 -3.57 -20.65
N VAL A 61 0.05 -2.31 -20.61
CA VAL A 61 0.41 -1.36 -19.55
C VAL A 61 -0.24 -1.74 -18.21
N GLY A 62 -1.54 -2.10 -18.25
CA GLY A 62 -2.24 -2.58 -17.05
C GLY A 62 -1.58 -3.83 -16.47
N LYS A 63 -1.23 -4.81 -17.31
CA LYS A 63 -0.50 -6.02 -16.89
C LYS A 63 0.87 -5.71 -16.28
N PHE A 64 1.60 -4.74 -16.84
CA PHE A 64 2.90 -4.32 -16.32
C PHE A 64 2.78 -3.80 -14.89
N TYR A 65 1.89 -2.84 -14.65
CA TYR A 65 1.68 -2.30 -13.31
C TYR A 65 1.11 -3.33 -12.33
N ALA A 66 0.17 -4.15 -12.78
CA ALA A 66 -0.38 -5.22 -11.95
C ALA A 66 0.70 -6.21 -11.51
N ALA A 67 1.62 -6.58 -12.41
CA ALA A 67 2.72 -7.49 -12.09
C ALA A 67 3.66 -6.90 -11.01
N GLU A 68 3.99 -5.62 -11.09
CA GLU A 68 4.82 -4.96 -10.07
C GLU A 68 4.12 -4.92 -8.71
N VAL A 69 2.81 -4.62 -8.69
CA VAL A 69 2.01 -4.67 -7.45
C VAL A 69 1.97 -6.08 -6.87
N VAL A 70 1.77 -7.12 -7.70
CA VAL A 70 1.78 -8.52 -7.27
C VAL A 70 3.11 -8.88 -6.61
N LEU A 71 4.24 -8.49 -7.18
CA LEU A 71 5.56 -8.75 -6.61
C LEU A 71 5.74 -8.07 -5.24
N ALA A 72 5.30 -6.81 -5.11
CA ALA A 72 5.37 -6.07 -3.85
C ALA A 72 4.48 -6.69 -2.77
N ILE A 73 3.23 -7.02 -3.10
CA ILE A 73 2.28 -7.63 -2.16
C ILE A 73 2.73 -9.03 -1.75
N ASN A 74 3.24 -9.84 -2.69
CA ASN A 74 3.82 -11.15 -2.37
C ASN A 74 4.98 -11.04 -1.38
N TYR A 75 5.86 -10.06 -1.56
CA TYR A 75 6.94 -9.80 -0.63
C TYR A 75 6.40 -9.45 0.77
N LEU A 76 5.43 -8.55 0.90
CA LEU A 76 4.80 -8.22 2.18
C LEU A 76 4.18 -9.47 2.84
N HIS A 77 3.45 -10.28 2.07
CA HIS A 77 2.82 -11.51 2.55
C HIS A 77 3.83 -12.57 3.00
N SER A 78 5.04 -12.60 2.43
CA SER A 78 6.13 -13.47 2.89
C SER A 78 6.66 -13.10 4.27
N LEU A 79 6.41 -11.86 4.72
CA LEU A 79 6.75 -11.35 6.05
C LEU A 79 5.53 -11.36 7.00
N ASP A 80 4.41 -11.98 6.59
CA ASP A 80 3.12 -11.95 7.29
C ASP A 80 2.54 -10.54 7.45
N ILE A 81 2.87 -9.62 6.56
CA ILE A 81 2.34 -8.26 6.54
C ILE A 81 1.19 -8.17 5.55
N ILE A 82 0.03 -7.71 6.01
CA ILE A 82 -1.12 -7.33 5.18
C ILE A 82 -1.09 -5.81 4.99
N TYR A 83 -1.21 -5.35 3.74
CA TYR A 83 -1.14 -3.93 3.41
C TYR A 83 -2.45 -3.18 3.70
N ARG A 84 -3.60 -3.75 3.35
CA ARG A 84 -4.98 -3.36 3.70
C ARG A 84 -5.52 -2.05 3.10
N ASP A 85 -4.72 -1.27 2.39
CA ASP A 85 -5.18 0.00 1.75
C ASP A 85 -4.66 0.13 0.31
N LEU A 86 -4.67 -0.98 -0.44
CA LEU A 86 -4.25 -0.97 -1.82
C LEU A 86 -5.27 -0.21 -2.67
N LYS A 87 -4.89 0.96 -3.16
CA LYS A 87 -5.66 1.86 -4.01
C LYS A 87 -4.75 2.63 -4.96
N PRO A 88 -5.25 3.13 -6.11
CA PRO A 88 -4.42 3.83 -7.10
C PRO A 88 -3.69 5.06 -6.56
N GLU A 89 -4.25 5.74 -5.57
CA GLU A 89 -3.68 6.92 -4.92
C GLU A 89 -2.41 6.60 -4.13
N ASN A 90 -2.28 5.35 -3.64
CA ASN A 90 -1.11 4.87 -2.91
C ASN A 90 -0.04 4.26 -3.81
N LEU A 91 -0.25 4.28 -5.13
CA LEU A 91 0.69 3.82 -6.14
C LEU A 91 1.35 5.02 -6.80
N LEU A 92 2.58 5.32 -6.43
CA LEU A 92 3.38 6.37 -7.05
C LEU A 92 4.25 5.80 -8.17
N LEU A 93 4.70 6.65 -9.06
CA LEU A 93 5.63 6.30 -10.14
C LEU A 93 6.98 6.95 -9.88
N ASP A 94 8.05 6.17 -9.99
CA ASP A 94 9.40 6.72 -9.99
C ASP A 94 9.73 7.36 -11.34
N ARG A 95 10.92 7.97 -11.45
CA ARG A 95 11.37 8.62 -12.68
C ARG A 95 11.52 7.69 -13.89
N HIS A 96 11.57 6.39 -13.67
CA HIS A 96 11.68 5.37 -14.71
C HIS A 96 10.32 4.75 -15.07
N GLY A 97 9.24 5.16 -14.40
CA GLY A 97 7.89 4.66 -14.61
C GLY A 97 7.57 3.38 -13.86
N HIS A 98 8.36 2.98 -12.87
CA HIS A 98 8.09 1.85 -11.99
C HIS A 98 7.26 2.26 -10.78
N ILE A 99 6.45 1.32 -10.27
CA ILE A 99 5.60 1.56 -9.10
C ILE A 99 6.43 1.66 -7.81
N LYS A 100 5.98 2.55 -6.94
CA LYS A 100 6.36 2.62 -5.53
C LYS A 100 5.09 2.68 -4.69
N ILE A 101 4.79 1.61 -3.95
CA ILE A 101 3.67 1.60 -3.00
C ILE A 101 4.08 2.40 -1.77
N THR A 102 3.24 3.34 -1.39
CA THR A 102 3.43 4.25 -0.25
C THR A 102 2.28 4.11 0.74
N ASP A 103 2.32 4.85 1.86
CA ASP A 103 1.29 4.88 2.92
C ASP A 103 1.07 3.51 3.58
N PHE A 104 1.88 3.22 4.59
CA PHE A 104 1.80 2.00 5.41
C PHE A 104 0.96 2.17 6.68
N GLY A 105 0.17 3.24 6.77
CA GLY A 105 -0.64 3.57 7.95
C GLY A 105 -1.66 2.51 8.36
N PHE A 106 -2.07 1.65 7.42
CA PHE A 106 -2.95 0.51 7.69
C PHE A 106 -2.24 -0.85 7.62
N ALA A 107 -0.97 -0.89 7.25
CA ALA A 107 -0.22 -2.14 7.17
C ALA A 107 -0.06 -2.76 8.56
N LYS A 108 -0.16 -4.09 8.64
CA LYS A 108 -0.08 -4.81 9.90
C LYS A 108 0.55 -6.18 9.71
N LYS A 109 1.39 -6.57 10.66
CA LYS A 109 1.88 -7.94 10.74
C LYS A 109 0.80 -8.84 11.34
N VAL A 110 0.31 -9.78 10.54
CA VAL A 110 -0.80 -10.68 10.89
C VAL A 110 -0.43 -12.09 10.43
N PRO A 111 0.06 -12.95 11.33
CA PRO A 111 0.43 -14.32 10.97
C PRO A 111 -0.77 -15.17 10.54
N ASP A 112 -1.96 -14.90 11.07
CA ASP A 112 -3.16 -15.68 10.79
C ASP A 112 -4.35 -14.78 10.44
N ILE A 113 -5.12 -14.29 11.42
CA ILE A 113 -6.39 -13.56 11.23
C ILE A 113 -6.39 -12.23 12.00
N THR A 114 -7.04 -11.22 11.41
CA THR A 114 -7.32 -9.94 12.07
C THR A 114 -8.78 -9.52 11.85
N TRP A 115 -9.29 -8.63 12.70
CA TRP A 115 -10.69 -8.16 12.69
C TRP A 115 -10.81 -6.63 12.58
N THR A 116 -9.70 -5.92 12.46
CA THR A 116 -9.71 -4.45 12.46
C THR A 116 -10.39 -3.91 11.21
N LEU A 117 -11.49 -3.18 11.37
CA LEU A 117 -12.12 -2.47 10.25
C LEU A 117 -11.26 -1.26 9.88
N CYS A 118 -10.59 -1.34 8.76
CA CYS A 118 -9.73 -0.26 8.22
C CYS A 118 -9.58 -0.38 6.70
N GLY A 119 -9.07 0.66 6.08
CA GLY A 119 -8.91 0.78 4.64
C GLY A 119 -9.85 1.84 4.05
N THR A 120 -9.85 1.97 2.73
CA THR A 120 -10.68 2.91 1.99
C THR A 120 -12.02 2.22 1.61
N PRO A 121 -13.19 2.79 1.97
CA PRO A 121 -14.50 2.12 1.85
C PRO A 121 -14.79 1.48 0.49
N ASP A 122 -14.46 2.16 -0.61
CA ASP A 122 -14.74 1.69 -1.97
C ASP A 122 -13.94 0.45 -2.39
N TYR A 123 -12.92 0.10 -1.62
CA TYR A 123 -12.00 -1.01 -1.90
C TYR A 123 -12.06 -2.13 -0.87
N LEU A 124 -12.90 -2.00 0.16
CA LEU A 124 -12.97 -3.00 1.23
C LEU A 124 -13.47 -4.34 0.71
N ALA A 125 -12.78 -5.41 1.10
CA ALA A 125 -13.24 -6.77 0.83
C ALA A 125 -14.54 -7.08 1.58
N PRO A 126 -15.43 -7.92 1.02
CA PRO A 126 -16.73 -8.22 1.63
C PRO A 126 -16.64 -8.74 3.08
N GLU A 127 -15.64 -9.56 3.38
CA GLU A 127 -15.41 -10.09 4.73
C GLU A 127 -15.01 -8.99 5.72
N VAL A 128 -14.31 -7.94 5.27
CA VAL A 128 -13.96 -6.78 6.10
C VAL A 128 -15.21 -5.95 6.41
N VAL A 129 -16.05 -5.68 5.38
CA VAL A 129 -17.32 -4.96 5.55
C VAL A 129 -18.27 -5.73 6.47
N ALA A 130 -18.29 -7.07 6.36
CA ALA A 130 -19.12 -7.93 7.20
C ALA A 130 -18.58 -8.12 8.64
N SER A 131 -17.50 -7.41 9.00
CA SER A 131 -16.84 -7.53 10.32
C SER A 131 -16.45 -8.97 10.66
N LYS A 132 -16.10 -9.75 9.65
CA LYS A 132 -15.56 -11.11 9.80
C LYS A 132 -14.05 -11.05 9.97
N GLY A 133 -13.49 -12.11 10.59
CA GLY A 133 -12.03 -12.30 10.60
C GLY A 133 -11.49 -12.42 9.16
N TYR A 134 -10.38 -11.78 8.86
CA TYR A 134 -9.79 -11.77 7.53
C TYR A 134 -8.26 -11.92 7.59
N ASN A 135 -7.68 -12.29 6.46
CA ASN A 135 -6.24 -12.49 6.31
C ASN A 135 -5.70 -11.75 5.07
N LYS A 136 -4.52 -12.12 4.62
CA LYS A 136 -3.83 -11.53 3.45
C LYS A 136 -4.62 -11.59 2.14
N SER A 137 -5.67 -12.40 2.03
CA SER A 137 -6.54 -12.48 0.84
C SER A 137 -7.21 -11.15 0.49
N VAL A 138 -7.41 -10.26 1.46
CA VAL A 138 -8.01 -8.93 1.25
C VAL A 138 -7.17 -8.05 0.32
N ASP A 139 -5.85 -8.18 0.33
CA ASP A 139 -4.98 -7.43 -0.58
C ASP A 139 -5.17 -7.89 -2.04
N TRP A 140 -5.41 -9.17 -2.25
CA TRP A 140 -5.72 -9.70 -3.59
C TRP A 140 -7.10 -9.25 -4.08
N TYR A 141 -8.10 -9.23 -3.21
CA TYR A 141 -9.39 -8.64 -3.54
C TYR A 141 -9.24 -7.17 -3.92
N ASN A 142 -8.48 -6.42 -3.14
CA ASN A 142 -8.20 -5.02 -3.41
C ASN A 142 -7.49 -4.83 -4.75
N LEU A 143 -6.56 -5.70 -5.14
CA LEU A 143 -5.90 -5.66 -6.44
C LEU A 143 -6.87 -5.95 -7.60
N ALA A 144 -7.77 -6.92 -7.40
CA ALA A 144 -8.73 -7.36 -8.43
C ALA A 144 -9.91 -6.38 -8.63
N CYS A 145 -10.07 -5.38 -7.77
CA CYS A 145 -11.17 -4.42 -7.89
C CYS A 145 -11.09 -3.66 -9.23
N PRO A 146 -12.15 -3.71 -10.08
CA PRO A 146 -12.12 -3.23 -11.48
C PRO A 146 -11.75 -1.75 -11.64
N ALA A 147 -11.95 -0.95 -10.60
CA ALA A 147 -11.72 0.50 -10.65
C ALA A 147 -10.23 0.92 -10.70
N LYS A 148 -9.27 -0.03 -10.69
CA LYS A 148 -7.86 0.32 -10.48
C LYS A 148 -7.02 0.52 -11.73
N PHE A 149 -7.28 -0.23 -12.76
CA PHE A 149 -6.43 -0.22 -13.96
C PHE A 149 -7.21 0.04 -15.26
N GLY A 150 -8.49 0.39 -15.17
CA GLY A 150 -9.36 0.73 -16.28
C GLY A 150 -10.08 -0.45 -16.89
#